data_3a33cd940d9a9eb14b1628f24074ddc5
#
_entry.id   3a33cd940d9a9eb14b1628f24074ddc5
#
_cell.length_a   1.000
_cell.length_b   1.000
_cell.length_c   1.000
_cell.angle_alpha   90.00
_cell.angle_beta   90.00
_cell.angle_gamma   90.00
#
_symmetry.space_group_name_H-M   'P 1'
#
loop_
_entity.id
_entity.type
_entity.pdbx_description
1 polymer ?
#
loop_
_entity_poly.entity_id
_entity_poly.type
_entity_poly.pdbx_seq_one_letter_code
_entity_poly.pdbx_strand_id
1 'polypeptide(L)'
;MTIAYQLEPNLDPAEFIDILVRSTLAERRPVDQPDVIRAMLVHADIIATARADERLVGVSRAISDFTYCTYLSDLAVDQANQGRGIGRELIRRTHQAAGLRTHLILLAAPKSRTYYPYIGMQRHDSCWVIPGLNRRDDRAEGETPR
;
A
#
# COMPACT_ATOMS: atom_id res chain seq x y z
N MET A 1 -16.59 -3.06 17.39
CA MET A 1 -15.13 -3.31 17.33
C MET A 1 -14.44 -1.99 17.12
N THR A 2 -13.51 -1.66 17.99
CA THR A 2 -12.75 -0.42 17.92
C THR A 2 -11.48 -0.65 17.12
N ILE A 3 -11.22 0.24 16.17
CA ILE A 3 -10.00 0.20 15.36
C ILE A 3 -9.04 1.27 15.87
N ALA A 4 -7.82 0.85 16.21
CA ALA A 4 -6.74 1.76 16.59
C ALA A 4 -5.86 2.03 15.37
N TYR A 5 -5.66 3.31 15.07
CA TYR A 5 -4.81 3.73 13.97
C TYR A 5 -3.54 4.37 14.50
N GLN A 6 -2.40 4.02 13.91
CA GLN A 6 -1.11 4.57 14.34
C GLN A 6 -0.09 4.50 13.21
N LEU A 7 1.02 5.22 13.38
CA LEU A 7 2.19 5.06 12.52
C LEU A 7 3.09 4.00 13.15
N GLU A 8 3.49 3.01 12.36
CA GLU A 8 4.38 1.94 12.83
C GLU A 8 5.57 1.79 11.88
N PRO A 9 6.57 2.66 11.99
CA PRO A 9 7.73 2.63 11.08
C PRO A 9 8.53 1.33 11.18
N ASN A 10 8.39 0.61 12.29
CA ASN A 10 9.10 -0.66 12.52
C ASN A 10 8.15 -1.86 12.45
N LEU A 11 7.11 -1.79 11.62
CA LEU A 11 6.17 -2.90 11.45
C LEU A 11 6.91 -4.20 11.14
N ASP A 12 6.53 -5.27 11.85
CA ASP A 12 7.12 -6.60 11.67
C ASP A 12 6.84 -7.11 10.24
N PRO A 13 7.89 -7.50 9.49
CA PRO A 13 7.70 -8.06 8.15
C PRO A 13 6.73 -9.25 8.10
N ALA A 14 6.72 -10.10 9.13
CA ALA A 14 5.79 -11.23 9.18
C ALA A 14 4.34 -10.77 9.26
N GLU A 15 4.05 -9.74 10.05
CA GLU A 15 2.71 -9.16 10.10
C GLU A 15 2.33 -8.51 8.78
N PHE A 16 3.29 -7.84 8.13
CA PHE A 16 3.04 -7.22 6.83
C PHE A 16 2.71 -8.26 5.76
N ILE A 17 3.47 -9.35 5.70
CA ILE A 17 3.19 -10.46 4.77
C ILE A 17 1.80 -11.02 5.05
N ASP A 18 1.47 -11.24 6.32
CA ASP A 18 0.19 -11.80 6.71
C ASP A 18 -0.99 -10.93 6.26
N ILE A 19 -0.92 -9.61 6.46
CA ILE A 19 -2.00 -8.71 6.01
C ILE A 19 -2.07 -8.64 4.47
N LEU A 20 -0.94 -8.72 3.77
CA LEU A 20 -0.95 -8.79 2.32
C LEU A 20 -1.71 -10.02 1.82
N VAL A 21 -1.52 -11.16 2.48
CA VAL A 21 -2.24 -12.40 2.15
C VAL A 21 -3.74 -12.25 2.47
N ARG A 22 -4.07 -11.80 3.66
CA ARG A 22 -5.48 -11.68 4.09
C ARG A 22 -6.27 -10.65 3.29
N SER A 23 -5.60 -9.67 2.70
CA SER A 23 -6.22 -8.65 1.85
C SER A 23 -6.29 -9.07 0.38
N THR A 24 -5.61 -10.13 -0.02
CA THR A 24 -5.35 -10.58 -1.39
C THR A 24 -4.31 -9.76 -2.17
N LEU A 25 -3.78 -8.69 -1.59
CA LEU A 25 -2.75 -7.89 -2.27
C LEU A 25 -1.46 -8.69 -2.51
N ALA A 26 -1.25 -9.78 -1.76
CA ALA A 26 -0.12 -10.69 -1.94
C ALA A 26 -0.01 -11.26 -3.36
N GLU A 27 -1.12 -11.36 -4.09
CA GLU A 27 -1.14 -11.78 -5.49
C GLU A 27 -0.28 -10.87 -6.38
N ARG A 28 -0.02 -9.64 -5.94
CA ARG A 28 0.69 -8.60 -6.67
C ARG A 28 1.91 -8.08 -5.91
N ARG A 29 2.40 -8.83 -4.94
CA ARG A 29 3.54 -8.43 -4.10
C ARG A 29 4.48 -9.61 -3.90
N PRO A 30 5.78 -9.37 -3.70
CA PRO A 30 6.79 -10.44 -3.61
C PRO A 30 6.84 -11.08 -2.22
N VAL A 31 5.71 -11.62 -1.74
CA VAL A 31 5.60 -12.16 -0.38
C VAL A 31 6.44 -13.40 -0.14
N ASP A 32 6.90 -14.06 -1.19
CA ASP A 32 7.81 -15.22 -1.11
C ASP A 32 9.29 -14.81 -1.13
N GLN A 33 9.57 -13.52 -1.12
CA GLN A 33 10.93 -12.97 -1.07
C GLN A 33 11.07 -12.10 0.19
N PRO A 34 11.37 -12.72 1.35
CA PRO A 34 11.41 -11.99 2.62
C PRO A 34 12.36 -10.81 2.64
N ASP A 35 13.50 -10.90 1.94
CA ASP A 35 14.47 -9.82 1.88
C ASP A 35 13.91 -8.60 1.15
N VAL A 36 13.12 -8.83 0.10
CA VAL A 36 12.46 -7.75 -0.65
C VAL A 36 11.41 -7.07 0.22
N ILE A 37 10.58 -7.86 0.89
CA ILE A 37 9.56 -7.34 1.82
C ILE A 37 10.21 -6.51 2.93
N ARG A 38 11.29 -7.01 3.51
CA ARG A 38 12.01 -6.28 4.56
C ARG A 38 12.56 -4.95 4.05
N ALA A 39 13.14 -4.93 2.87
CA ALA A 39 13.65 -3.71 2.25
C ALA A 39 12.53 -2.71 1.95
N MET A 40 11.37 -3.19 1.49
CA MET A 40 10.20 -2.34 1.25
C MET A 40 9.80 -1.60 2.53
N LEU A 41 9.80 -2.28 3.66
CA LEU A 41 9.43 -1.68 4.94
C LEU A 41 10.49 -0.71 5.46
N VAL A 42 11.76 -1.10 5.37
CA VAL A 42 12.89 -0.28 5.85
C VAL A 42 12.97 1.05 5.10
N HIS A 43 12.71 1.03 3.80
CA HIS A 43 12.81 2.23 2.95
C HIS A 43 11.49 2.99 2.80
N ALA A 44 10.43 2.57 3.47
CA ALA A 44 9.19 3.33 3.49
C ALA A 44 9.34 4.59 4.34
N ASP A 45 8.74 5.67 3.89
CA ASP A 45 8.70 6.92 4.66
C ASP A 45 7.54 6.95 5.64
N ILE A 46 6.44 6.31 5.28
CA ILE A 46 5.24 6.27 6.11
C ILE A 46 4.66 4.86 6.08
N ILE A 47 4.44 4.29 7.25
CA ILE A 47 3.69 3.05 7.43
C ILE A 47 2.60 3.36 8.44
N ALA A 48 1.35 3.37 7.99
CA ALA A 48 0.19 3.55 8.85
C ALA A 48 -0.53 2.22 9.02
N THR A 49 -0.96 1.93 10.23
CA THR A 49 -1.62 0.66 10.54
C THR A 49 -3.00 0.88 11.16
N ALA A 50 -3.84 -0.11 10.97
CA ALA A 50 -5.13 -0.24 11.62
C ALA A 50 -5.13 -1.57 12.38
N ARG A 51 -5.41 -1.51 13.68
CA ARG A 51 -5.43 -2.70 14.54
C ARG A 51 -6.77 -2.82 15.25
N ALA A 52 -7.28 -4.05 15.27
CA ALA A 52 -8.44 -4.43 16.06
C ALA A 52 -7.94 -5.36 17.17
N ASP A 53 -8.00 -4.90 18.42
CA ASP A 53 -7.49 -5.65 19.57
C ASP A 53 -6.07 -6.19 19.33
N GLU A 54 -5.17 -5.31 18.94
CA GLU A 54 -3.78 -5.59 18.62
C GLU A 54 -3.55 -6.36 17.31
N ARG A 55 -4.57 -6.98 16.74
CA ARG A 55 -4.44 -7.67 15.46
C ARG A 55 -4.40 -6.67 14.32
N LEU A 56 -3.40 -6.79 13.46
CA LEU A 56 -3.30 -5.94 12.27
C LEU A 56 -4.41 -6.28 11.29
N VAL A 57 -5.26 -5.30 10.99
CA VAL A 57 -6.39 -5.46 10.05
C VAL A 57 -6.28 -4.56 8.83
N GLY A 58 -5.32 -3.64 8.82
CA GLY A 58 -5.07 -2.80 7.66
C GLY A 58 -3.70 -2.14 7.73
N VAL A 59 -3.14 -1.85 6.56
CA VAL A 59 -1.85 -1.17 6.44
C VAL A 59 -1.82 -0.29 5.20
N SER A 60 -1.11 0.81 5.30
CA SER A 60 -0.77 1.71 4.21
C SER A 60 0.73 1.96 4.25
N ARG A 61 1.42 1.80 3.13
CA ARG A 61 2.86 2.04 3.01
C ARG A 61 3.11 3.05 1.90
N ALA A 62 3.82 4.12 2.22
CA ALA A 62 4.04 5.22 1.28
C ALA A 62 5.47 5.72 1.27
N ILE A 63 5.86 6.31 0.14
CA ILE A 63 7.10 7.02 -0.06
C ILE A 63 6.75 8.48 -0.31
N SER A 64 7.47 9.41 0.32
CA SER A 64 7.15 10.84 0.25
C SER A 64 8.39 11.69 0.39
N ASP A 65 8.39 12.85 -0.28
CA ASP A 65 9.37 13.90 0.00
C ASP A 65 8.86 14.87 1.08
N PHE A 66 7.67 14.66 1.60
CA PHE A 66 7.01 15.48 2.62
C PHE A 66 6.78 16.93 2.20
N THR A 67 6.90 17.23 0.92
CA THR A 67 6.80 18.57 0.38
C THR A 67 5.86 18.66 -0.81
N TYR A 68 6.06 17.81 -1.81
CA TYR A 68 5.34 17.92 -3.08
C TYR A 68 4.60 16.66 -3.47
N CYS A 69 5.19 15.47 -3.32
CA CYS A 69 4.59 14.23 -3.81
C CYS A 69 4.67 13.10 -2.79
N THR A 70 3.63 12.28 -2.80
CA THR A 70 3.51 11.09 -1.97
C THR A 70 2.99 9.96 -2.84
N TYR A 71 3.72 8.85 -2.90
CA TYR A 71 3.27 7.64 -3.58
C TYR A 71 2.83 6.61 -2.54
N LEU A 72 1.53 6.34 -2.51
CA LEU A 72 0.97 5.29 -1.67
C LEU A 72 1.07 3.99 -2.44
N SER A 73 2.08 3.19 -2.10
CA SER A 73 2.42 1.99 -2.84
C SER A 73 1.56 0.80 -2.46
N ASP A 74 1.24 0.65 -1.18
CA ASP A 74 0.44 -0.47 -0.69
C ASP A 74 -0.68 0.03 0.20
N LEU A 75 -1.89 -0.42 -0.08
CA LEU A 75 -3.06 -0.25 0.78
C LEU A 75 -3.72 -1.62 0.88
N ALA A 76 -3.72 -2.20 2.06
CA ALA A 76 -4.23 -3.53 2.28
C ALA A 76 -5.15 -3.55 3.50
N VAL A 77 -6.35 -4.08 3.34
CA VAL A 77 -7.32 -4.28 4.43
C VAL A 77 -7.76 -5.73 4.41
N ASP A 78 -7.72 -6.38 5.56
CA ASP A 78 -8.21 -7.74 5.73
C ASP A 78 -9.62 -7.86 5.13
N GLN A 79 -9.83 -8.85 4.29
CA GLN A 79 -11.12 -9.06 3.63
C GLN A 79 -12.28 -9.14 4.62
N ALA A 80 -12.06 -9.72 5.79
CA ALA A 80 -13.09 -9.82 6.83
C ALA A 80 -13.46 -8.45 7.42
N ASN A 81 -12.66 -7.43 7.22
CA ASN A 81 -12.85 -6.09 7.79
C ASN A 81 -13.12 -5.01 6.74
N GLN A 82 -13.28 -5.38 5.48
CA GLN A 82 -13.61 -4.44 4.42
C GLN A 82 -15.04 -3.89 4.59
N GLY A 83 -15.29 -2.74 3.99
CA GLY A 83 -16.60 -2.10 4.09
C GLY A 83 -16.84 -1.32 5.38
N ARG A 84 -15.80 -1.09 6.18
CA ARG A 84 -15.89 -0.39 7.47
C ARG A 84 -15.14 0.94 7.48
N GLY A 85 -14.68 1.42 6.33
CA GLY A 85 -13.97 2.70 6.21
C GLY A 85 -12.49 2.65 6.60
N ILE A 86 -11.93 1.48 6.85
CA ILE A 86 -10.52 1.34 7.28
C ILE A 86 -9.56 1.85 6.20
N GLY A 87 -9.76 1.46 4.95
CA GLY A 87 -8.90 1.88 3.85
C GLY A 87 -8.93 3.39 3.66
N ARG A 88 -10.11 4.00 3.72
CA ARG A 88 -10.28 5.45 3.61
C ARG A 88 -9.53 6.18 4.72
N GLU A 89 -9.66 5.70 5.95
CA GLU A 89 -8.98 6.31 7.09
C GLU A 89 -7.47 6.15 7.00
N LEU A 90 -6.97 5.01 6.53
CA LEU A 90 -5.55 4.81 6.30
C LEU A 90 -4.99 5.79 5.27
N ILE A 91 -5.72 6.01 4.17
CA ILE A 91 -5.32 6.99 3.16
C ILE A 91 -5.26 8.38 3.78
N ARG A 92 -6.28 8.76 4.53
CA ARG A 92 -6.35 10.07 5.19
C ARG A 92 -5.16 10.29 6.13
N ARG A 93 -4.85 9.30 6.95
CA ARG A 93 -3.73 9.38 7.91
C ARG A 93 -2.38 9.39 7.22
N THR A 94 -2.23 8.63 6.15
CA THR A 94 -1.01 8.62 5.34
C THR A 94 -0.78 10.00 4.72
N HIS A 95 -1.82 10.58 4.12
CA HIS A 95 -1.71 11.90 3.52
C HIS A 95 -1.41 12.97 4.56
N GLN A 96 -2.05 12.88 5.72
CA GLN A 96 -1.80 13.80 6.83
C GLN A 96 -0.35 13.71 7.32
N ALA A 97 0.19 12.50 7.46
CA ALA A 97 1.57 12.28 7.87
C ALA A 97 2.57 12.78 6.84
N ALA A 98 2.25 12.64 5.56
CA ALA A 98 3.09 13.12 4.46
C ALA A 98 3.04 14.65 4.33
N GLY A 99 1.94 15.25 4.73
CA GLY A 99 1.62 16.66 4.53
C GLY A 99 0.54 16.82 3.47
N LEU A 100 -0.53 17.53 3.82
CA LEU A 100 -1.71 17.67 2.95
C LEU A 100 -1.43 18.47 1.67
N ARG A 101 -0.28 19.14 1.59
CA ARG A 101 0.14 19.83 0.38
C ARG A 101 0.79 18.92 -0.64
N THR A 102 1.17 17.71 -0.24
CA THR A 102 1.69 16.74 -1.20
C THR A 102 0.54 16.21 -2.07
N HIS A 103 0.86 15.91 -3.32
CA HIS A 103 -0.06 15.16 -4.18
C HIS A 103 0.07 13.69 -3.81
N LEU A 104 -0.99 13.08 -3.31
CA LEU A 104 -1.00 11.65 -3.02
C LEU A 104 -1.47 10.89 -4.25
N ILE A 105 -0.64 10.00 -4.74
CA ILE A 105 -0.86 9.21 -5.95
C ILE A 105 -0.84 7.74 -5.58
N LEU A 106 -1.69 6.94 -6.21
CA LEU A 106 -1.65 5.49 -6.08
C LEU A 106 -2.03 4.82 -7.39
N LEU A 107 -1.64 3.56 -7.52
CA LEU A 107 -2.05 2.70 -8.64
C LEU A 107 -2.99 1.64 -8.08
N ALA A 108 -4.23 1.65 -8.55
CA ALA A 108 -5.25 0.74 -8.05
C ALA A 108 -5.00 -0.68 -8.55
N ALA A 109 -5.10 -1.66 -7.64
CA ALA A 109 -5.18 -3.06 -8.04
C ALA A 109 -6.48 -3.28 -8.84
N PRO A 110 -6.50 -4.24 -9.79
CA PRO A 110 -7.68 -4.44 -10.64
C PRO A 110 -8.98 -4.63 -9.87
N LYS A 111 -8.92 -5.32 -8.73
CA LYS A 111 -10.08 -5.57 -7.86
C LYS A 111 -10.57 -4.32 -7.12
N SER A 112 -9.77 -3.26 -7.05
CA SER A 112 -10.06 -2.06 -6.27
C SER A 112 -10.38 -0.84 -7.13
N ARG A 113 -10.54 -1.00 -8.43
CA ARG A 113 -10.71 0.12 -9.37
C ARG A 113 -11.94 0.97 -9.08
N THR A 114 -13.00 0.38 -8.55
CA THR A 114 -14.24 1.08 -8.22
C THR A 114 -14.24 1.69 -6.83
N TYR A 115 -13.33 1.25 -5.98
CA TYR A 115 -13.23 1.72 -4.59
C TYR A 115 -12.79 3.18 -4.51
N TYR A 116 -11.76 3.57 -5.26
CA TYR A 116 -11.16 4.89 -5.13
C TYR A 116 -12.08 6.03 -5.56
N PRO A 117 -12.82 5.94 -6.67
CA PRO A 117 -13.83 6.95 -6.99
C PRO A 117 -14.91 7.04 -5.92
N TYR A 118 -15.30 5.89 -5.35
CA TYR A 118 -16.30 5.84 -4.28
C TYR A 118 -15.92 6.67 -3.07
N ILE A 119 -14.62 6.69 -2.69
CA ILE A 119 -14.14 7.47 -1.56
C ILE A 119 -13.69 8.88 -1.94
N GLY A 120 -13.94 9.31 -3.17
CA GLY A 120 -13.72 10.69 -3.61
C GLY A 120 -12.37 10.99 -4.24
N MET A 121 -11.57 9.97 -4.59
CA MET A 121 -10.32 10.20 -5.30
C MET A 121 -10.58 10.46 -6.78
N GLN A 122 -9.79 11.36 -7.36
CA GLN A 122 -9.89 11.72 -8.76
C GLN A 122 -9.02 10.79 -9.59
N ARG A 123 -9.57 10.31 -10.69
CA ARG A 123 -8.82 9.53 -11.67
C ARG A 123 -7.87 10.45 -12.43
N HIS A 124 -6.66 9.97 -12.69
CA HIS A 124 -5.68 10.66 -13.52
C HIS A 124 -5.33 9.79 -14.72
N ASP A 125 -5.55 10.30 -15.94
CA ASP A 125 -5.35 9.50 -17.15
C ASP A 125 -3.90 9.45 -17.62
N SER A 126 -3.01 10.23 -17.04
CA SER A 126 -1.63 10.36 -17.50
C SER A 126 -0.65 9.62 -16.57
N CYS A 127 -0.96 8.35 -16.33
CA CYS A 127 -0.05 7.49 -15.57
C CYS A 127 0.84 6.70 -16.52
N TRP A 128 2.16 6.84 -16.36
CA TRP A 128 3.16 6.15 -17.18
C TRP A 128 4.07 5.35 -16.27
N VAL A 129 4.36 4.11 -16.62
CA VAL A 129 5.11 3.17 -15.80
C VAL A 129 6.21 2.52 -16.62
N ILE A 130 7.41 2.47 -16.05
CA ILE A 130 8.45 1.56 -16.52
C ILE A 130 8.49 0.43 -15.50
N PRO A 131 8.02 -0.76 -15.84
CA PRO A 131 8.02 -1.89 -14.88
C PRO A 131 9.42 -2.27 -14.44
N GLY A 132 9.55 -2.69 -13.19
CA GLY A 132 10.78 -3.30 -12.71
C GLY A 132 11.00 -4.66 -13.36
N LEU A 133 12.26 -5.10 -13.42
CA LEU A 133 12.59 -6.43 -13.90
C LEU A 133 12.09 -7.49 -12.91
N ASN A 134 11.65 -8.62 -13.43
CA ASN A 134 11.21 -9.73 -12.60
C ASN A 134 12.43 -10.34 -11.88
N ARG A 135 12.42 -10.31 -10.55
CA ARG A 135 13.51 -10.81 -9.73
C ARG A 135 13.71 -12.32 -9.78
N ARG A 136 12.71 -13.05 -10.26
CA ARG A 136 12.76 -14.51 -10.34
C ARG A 136 13.11 -15.03 -11.70
N ASP A 137 12.96 -14.21 -12.72
CA ASP A 137 12.96 -14.64 -14.10
C ASP A 137 13.64 -13.61 -14.99
N ASP A 138 14.89 -13.82 -15.22
CA ASP A 138 15.73 -12.92 -16.02
C ASP A 138 15.26 -12.83 -17.48
N ARG A 139 14.36 -13.72 -17.92
CA ARG A 139 13.80 -13.67 -19.27
C ARG A 139 12.98 -12.41 -19.51
N ALA A 140 12.55 -11.75 -18.45
CA ALA A 140 11.81 -10.49 -18.56
C ALA A 140 12.63 -9.39 -19.25
N GLU A 141 13.94 -9.51 -19.31
CA GLU A 141 14.83 -8.50 -19.88
C GLU A 141 14.58 -8.20 -21.35
N GLY A 142 14.03 -9.13 -22.10
CA GLY A 142 13.75 -8.94 -23.52
C GLY A 142 12.32 -8.52 -23.83
N GLU A 143 11.46 -8.45 -22.84
CA GLU A 143 10.05 -8.15 -23.05
C GLU A 143 9.76 -6.67 -22.93
N THR A 144 9.19 -6.10 -23.99
CA THR A 144 8.74 -4.71 -23.97
C THR A 144 7.35 -4.65 -23.34
N PRO A 145 7.13 -3.87 -22.28
CA PRO A 145 5.82 -3.68 -21.69
C PRO A 145 4.86 -3.07 -22.71
N ARG A 146 3.64 -3.56 -22.74
CA ARG A 146 2.60 -3.09 -23.66
C ARG A 146 1.54 -2.31 -22.94
#